data_cfa003885019d952011b3ea804803c64
#
_entry.id   cfa003885019d952011b3ea804803c64
#
_cell.length_a   1.000
_cell.length_b   1.000
_cell.length_c   1.000
_cell.angle_alpha   90.00
_cell.angle_beta   90.00
_cell.angle_gamma   90.00
#
_symmetry.space_group_name_H-M   'P 1'
#
loop_
_entity.id
_entity.type
_entity.pdbx_description
1 polymer ?
#
loop_
_entity_poly.entity_id
_entity_poly.type
_entity_poly.pdbx_seq_one_letter_code
_entity_poly.pdbx_strand_id
1 'polypeptide(L)'
;MFHARALFVDFLKYSYLRIMKKILIILLSISFLTAFSAAGNTPQKKYIEQFASLAVEEMYRSGIPASITLAQGLLESRYGQSELAVEGNNHFGIKCHNNWSGKKMYHDDDLKGECFRKYPSPEHSYRDHPDFLRYRERYAFLFDLEITDYKAWAYGLKKAGYATDPQYPAKLIKLIEEYSLYEYDSPELMISRSGKKLSIPDSPSRIGQTEKLTGQARADFHFNAARELYRQNGVPFVYSIEGETYESLAASNNLFLREILKFNDLDRTQA
;
A
#
# COMPACT_ATOMS: atom_id res chain seq x y z
N MET A 1 -10.74 56.49 59.57
CA MET A 1 -10.70 56.65 58.09
C MET A 1 -9.62 55.78 57.36
N PHE A 2 -8.66 55.22 58.10
CA PHE A 2 -7.54 54.42 57.48
C PHE A 2 -7.86 52.97 57.21
N HIS A 3 -8.81 52.31 57.88
CA HIS A 3 -9.15 50.91 57.72
C HIS A 3 -9.90 50.59 56.37
N ALA A 4 -10.67 51.52 55.84
CA ALA A 4 -11.44 51.31 54.62
C ALA A 4 -10.56 51.32 53.33
N ARG A 5 -9.42 52.01 53.33
CA ARG A 5 -8.50 52.11 52.23
C ARG A 5 -7.67 50.83 52.05
N ALA A 6 -7.27 50.18 53.13
CA ALA A 6 -6.51 48.94 53.09
C ALA A 6 -7.34 47.76 52.49
N LEU A 7 -8.59 47.63 52.97
CA LEU A 7 -9.51 46.56 52.42
C LEU A 7 -9.84 46.74 50.96
N PHE A 8 -9.96 48.00 50.49
CA PHE A 8 -10.24 48.23 49.06
C PHE A 8 -9.05 47.93 48.17
N VAL A 9 -7.82 48.17 48.59
CA VAL A 9 -6.59 47.83 47.84
C VAL A 9 -6.39 46.31 47.77
N ASP A 10 -6.67 45.60 48.87
CA ASP A 10 -6.57 44.12 48.86
C ASP A 10 -7.64 43.46 47.99
N PHE A 11 -8.86 44.01 47.98
CA PHE A 11 -9.93 43.56 47.11
C PHE A 11 -9.55 43.75 45.62
N LEU A 12 -8.98 44.89 45.24
CA LEU A 12 -8.52 45.15 43.87
C LEU A 12 -7.38 44.25 43.48
N LYS A 13 -6.41 43.98 44.33
CA LYS A 13 -5.32 43.03 44.09
C LYS A 13 -5.84 41.60 43.88
N TYR A 14 -6.78 41.19 44.73
CA TYR A 14 -7.37 39.86 44.62
C TYR A 14 -8.16 39.68 43.30
N SER A 15 -8.92 40.68 42.92
CA SER A 15 -9.66 40.69 41.65
C SER A 15 -8.71 40.67 40.44
N TYR A 16 -7.64 41.44 40.48
CA TYR A 16 -6.62 41.48 39.45
C TYR A 16 -5.90 40.14 39.32
N LEU A 17 -5.49 39.51 40.40
CA LEU A 17 -4.88 38.18 40.39
C LEU A 17 -5.82 37.12 39.81
N ARG A 18 -7.11 37.20 40.08
CA ARG A 18 -8.12 36.27 39.59
C ARG A 18 -8.32 36.39 38.07
N ILE A 19 -8.30 37.63 37.57
CA ILE A 19 -8.39 37.94 36.15
C ILE A 19 -7.12 37.43 35.42
N MET A 20 -5.94 37.70 35.96
CA MET A 20 -4.66 37.28 35.41
C MET A 20 -4.55 35.75 35.32
N LYS A 21 -5.02 35.03 36.38
CA LYS A 21 -5.08 33.56 36.33
C LYS A 21 -6.00 33.05 35.24
N LYS A 22 -7.16 33.64 35.01
CA LYS A 22 -8.07 33.27 33.94
C LYS A 22 -7.46 33.52 32.56
N ILE A 23 -6.81 34.67 32.36
CA ILE A 23 -6.12 34.99 31.10
C ILE A 23 -4.98 34.00 30.86
N LEU A 24 -4.21 33.64 31.86
CA LEU A 24 -3.12 32.66 31.72
C LEU A 24 -3.65 31.26 31.32
N ILE A 25 -4.77 30.84 31.93
CA ILE A 25 -5.42 29.55 31.57
C ILE A 25 -5.91 29.57 30.12
N ILE A 26 -6.50 30.68 29.67
CA ILE A 26 -6.98 30.86 28.30
C ILE A 26 -5.79 30.85 27.33
N LEU A 27 -4.70 31.53 27.63
CA LEU A 27 -3.50 31.55 26.80
C LEU A 27 -2.84 30.15 26.71
N LEU A 28 -2.80 29.42 27.83
CA LEU A 28 -2.31 28.03 27.85
C LEU A 28 -3.22 27.10 27.05
N SER A 29 -4.53 27.27 27.10
CA SER A 29 -5.47 26.45 26.32
C SER A 29 -5.37 26.74 24.82
N ILE A 30 -5.16 27.99 24.41
CA ILE A 30 -4.97 28.38 23.01
C ILE A 30 -3.65 27.83 22.49
N SER A 31 -2.56 27.88 23.26
CA SER A 31 -1.28 27.31 22.85
C SER A 31 -1.32 25.78 22.72
N PHE A 32 -2.13 25.11 23.55
CA PHE A 32 -2.34 23.65 23.43
C PHE A 32 -3.15 23.29 22.18
N LEU A 33 -4.15 24.09 21.80
CA LEU A 33 -4.96 23.89 20.60
C LEU A 33 -4.14 24.08 19.32
N THR A 34 -3.21 25.05 19.30
CA THR A 34 -2.35 25.28 18.13
C THR A 34 -1.29 24.21 17.95
N ALA A 35 -0.79 23.61 19.03
CA ALA A 35 0.16 22.50 18.98
C ALA A 35 -0.47 21.22 18.38
N PHE A 36 -1.76 20.98 18.63
CA PHE A 36 -2.49 19.84 18.07
C PHE A 36 -2.78 19.98 16.57
N SER A 37 -2.93 21.22 16.08
CA SER A 37 -3.21 21.49 14.65
C SER A 37 -1.97 21.37 13.75
N ALA A 38 -0.76 21.48 14.30
CA ALA A 38 0.49 21.42 13.53
C ALA A 38 0.95 19.97 13.20
N ALA A 39 0.31 18.94 13.80
CA ALA A 39 0.63 17.52 13.56
C ALA A 39 0.06 16.97 12.22
N GLY A 40 -0.59 17.80 11.40
CA GLY A 40 -1.57 17.34 10.40
C GLY A 40 -1.05 16.92 9.03
N ASN A 41 0.07 17.45 8.49
CA ASN A 41 0.28 17.34 7.04
C ASN A 41 1.74 17.12 6.63
N THR A 42 2.35 16.06 7.17
CA THR A 42 3.71 15.68 6.75
C THR A 42 3.72 15.07 5.34
N PRO A 43 4.83 15.15 4.58
CA PRO A 43 4.95 14.48 3.28
C PRO A 43 4.60 13.01 3.33
N GLN A 44 4.96 12.32 4.41
CA GLN A 44 4.67 10.92 4.64
C GLN A 44 3.16 10.64 4.71
N LYS A 45 2.42 11.45 5.49
CA LYS A 45 0.96 11.30 5.62
C LYS A 45 0.26 11.56 4.29
N LYS A 46 0.68 12.58 3.55
CA LYS A 46 0.14 12.85 2.21
C LYS A 46 0.36 11.67 1.26
N TYR A 47 1.56 11.10 1.29
CA TYR A 47 1.89 9.92 0.51
C TYR A 47 0.97 8.73 0.84
N ILE A 48 0.80 8.46 2.13
CA ILE A 48 -0.08 7.39 2.60
C ILE A 48 -1.52 7.64 2.15
N GLU A 49 -2.06 8.84 2.38
CA GLU A 49 -3.42 9.22 1.97
C GLU A 49 -3.64 9.02 0.46
N GLN A 50 -2.63 9.36 -0.34
CA GLN A 50 -2.70 9.22 -1.80
C GLN A 50 -2.67 7.77 -2.28
N PHE A 51 -1.85 6.91 -1.65
CA PHE A 51 -1.53 5.59 -2.18
C PHE A 51 -2.07 4.41 -1.37
N ALA A 52 -2.71 4.65 -0.20
CA ALA A 52 -3.17 3.55 0.64
C ALA A 52 -4.22 2.66 -0.06
N SER A 53 -5.21 3.26 -0.72
CA SER A 53 -6.22 2.47 -1.44
C SER A 53 -5.60 1.61 -2.52
N LEU A 54 -4.66 2.17 -3.28
CA LEU A 54 -3.95 1.46 -4.35
C LEU A 54 -3.10 0.31 -3.79
N ALA A 55 -2.39 0.53 -2.67
CA ALA A 55 -1.61 -0.54 -2.03
C ALA A 55 -2.48 -1.69 -1.55
N VAL A 56 -3.69 -1.38 -1.07
CA VAL A 56 -4.67 -2.40 -0.67
C VAL A 56 -5.24 -3.15 -1.87
N GLU A 57 -5.57 -2.46 -2.96
CA GLU A 57 -5.99 -3.11 -4.21
C GLU A 57 -4.92 -4.08 -4.72
N GLU A 58 -3.66 -3.65 -4.70
CA GLU A 58 -2.54 -4.48 -5.09
C GLU A 58 -2.27 -5.64 -4.12
N MET A 59 -2.53 -5.47 -2.82
CA MET A 59 -2.49 -6.55 -1.84
C MET A 59 -3.47 -7.67 -2.20
N TYR A 60 -4.72 -7.33 -2.51
CA TYR A 60 -5.71 -8.34 -2.92
C TYR A 60 -5.33 -9.03 -4.24
N ARG A 61 -4.73 -8.30 -5.17
CA ARG A 61 -4.31 -8.85 -6.46
C ARG A 61 -3.09 -9.76 -6.34
N SER A 62 -2.11 -9.36 -5.53
CA SER A 62 -0.77 -9.95 -5.54
C SER A 62 -0.46 -10.83 -4.33
N GLY A 63 -1.16 -10.63 -3.21
CA GLY A 63 -0.86 -11.30 -1.94
C GLY A 63 0.33 -10.70 -1.18
N ILE A 64 0.75 -9.47 -1.51
CA ILE A 64 1.78 -8.74 -0.76
C ILE A 64 1.08 -7.78 0.21
N PRO A 65 1.46 -7.73 1.51
CA PRO A 65 0.84 -6.82 2.46
C PRO A 65 0.84 -5.37 1.99
N ALA A 66 -0.29 -4.68 2.15
CA ALA A 66 -0.41 -3.27 1.80
C ALA A 66 0.57 -2.42 2.63
N SER A 67 0.77 -2.78 3.91
CA SER A 67 1.76 -2.15 4.79
C SER A 67 3.17 -2.21 4.24
N ILE A 68 3.58 -3.36 3.71
CA ILE A 68 4.89 -3.56 3.09
C ILE A 68 5.01 -2.70 1.83
N THR A 69 4.02 -2.74 0.94
CA THR A 69 4.00 -1.93 -0.29
C THR A 69 4.08 -0.43 0.02
N LEU A 70 3.30 0.06 1.00
CA LEU A 70 3.34 1.46 1.42
C LEU A 70 4.68 1.85 2.04
N ALA A 71 5.23 1.02 2.93
CA ALA A 71 6.51 1.30 3.58
C ALA A 71 7.67 1.32 2.56
N GLN A 72 7.68 0.41 1.59
CA GLN A 72 8.64 0.43 0.50
C GLN A 72 8.47 1.69 -0.36
N GLY A 73 7.24 2.02 -0.77
CA GLY A 73 6.96 3.23 -1.52
C GLY A 73 7.42 4.52 -0.80
N LEU A 74 7.15 4.63 0.51
CA LEU A 74 7.64 5.72 1.35
C LEU A 74 9.17 5.82 1.37
N LEU A 75 9.84 4.68 1.56
CA LEU A 75 11.29 4.61 1.71
C LEU A 75 12.00 4.89 0.37
N GLU A 76 11.66 4.14 -0.67
CA GLU A 76 12.33 4.15 -1.97
C GLU A 76 12.08 5.45 -2.73
N SER A 77 10.87 6.02 -2.62
CA SER A 77 10.52 7.27 -3.32
C SER A 77 10.85 8.55 -2.55
N ARG A 78 11.43 8.47 -1.34
CA ARG A 78 11.52 9.62 -0.43
C ARG A 78 10.17 10.31 -0.26
N TYR A 79 9.15 9.53 0.05
CA TYR A 79 7.77 10.01 0.21
C TYR A 79 7.18 10.61 -1.08
N GLY A 80 7.53 10.04 -2.24
CA GLY A 80 7.12 10.53 -3.55
C GLY A 80 7.91 11.74 -4.07
N GLN A 81 9.01 12.11 -3.43
CA GLN A 81 9.80 13.30 -3.76
C GLN A 81 11.12 12.98 -4.48
N SER A 82 11.47 11.72 -4.67
CA SER A 82 12.66 11.35 -5.42
C SER A 82 12.49 11.69 -6.91
N GLU A 83 13.59 11.93 -7.62
CA GLU A 83 13.59 12.16 -9.07
C GLU A 83 12.90 11.00 -9.82
N LEU A 84 13.21 9.75 -9.43
CA LEU A 84 12.57 8.56 -10.00
C LEU A 84 11.05 8.56 -9.82
N ALA A 85 10.55 9.02 -8.66
CA ALA A 85 9.11 9.12 -8.42
C ALA A 85 8.47 10.28 -9.17
N VAL A 86 9.09 11.47 -9.17
CA VAL A 86 8.50 12.69 -9.76
C VAL A 86 8.53 12.64 -11.28
N GLU A 87 9.67 12.29 -11.88
CA GLU A 87 9.84 12.33 -13.33
C GLU A 87 9.55 10.99 -14.00
N GLY A 88 9.77 9.90 -13.28
CA GLY A 88 9.63 8.53 -13.78
C GLY A 88 8.36 7.82 -13.33
N ASN A 89 7.58 8.38 -12.40
CA ASN A 89 6.50 7.68 -11.70
C ASN A 89 6.96 6.33 -11.10
N ASN A 90 8.26 6.19 -10.83
CA ASN A 90 8.88 4.96 -10.33
C ASN A 90 9.08 5.07 -8.82
N HIS A 91 8.07 4.64 -8.07
CA HIS A 91 8.03 4.77 -6.62
C HIS A 91 8.86 3.72 -5.87
N PHE A 92 9.36 2.71 -6.57
CA PHE A 92 10.07 1.57 -5.97
C PHE A 92 11.50 1.40 -6.50
N GLY A 93 12.00 2.34 -7.30
CA GLY A 93 13.35 2.25 -7.86
C GLY A 93 13.58 1.03 -8.73
N ILE A 94 12.57 0.58 -9.49
CA ILE A 94 12.72 -0.64 -10.30
C ILE A 94 13.59 -0.35 -11.52
N LYS A 95 14.73 -1.08 -11.60
CA LYS A 95 15.67 -1.01 -12.71
C LYS A 95 15.10 -1.71 -13.95
N CYS A 96 15.58 -1.34 -15.16
CA CYS A 96 15.03 -1.83 -16.43
C CYS A 96 15.08 -3.34 -16.59
N HIS A 97 16.15 -3.99 -16.14
CA HIS A 97 16.42 -5.39 -16.44
C HIS A 97 16.28 -5.73 -17.95
N ASN A 98 16.62 -6.96 -18.34
CA ASN A 98 16.73 -7.34 -19.76
C ASN A 98 15.38 -7.43 -20.51
N ASN A 99 14.27 -7.54 -19.80
CA ASN A 99 12.93 -7.74 -20.37
C ASN A 99 12.05 -6.47 -20.36
N TRP A 100 12.59 -5.29 -20.03
CA TRP A 100 11.83 -4.06 -20.03
C TRP A 100 11.77 -3.42 -21.41
N SER A 101 10.59 -3.33 -22.00
CA SER A 101 10.32 -2.70 -23.30
C SER A 101 9.67 -1.30 -23.19
N GLY A 102 9.29 -0.88 -21.96
CA GLY A 102 8.68 0.43 -21.71
C GLY A 102 9.66 1.60 -21.77
N LYS A 103 9.17 2.80 -21.43
CA LYS A 103 10.00 4.01 -21.35
C LYS A 103 11.06 3.85 -20.26
N LYS A 104 12.20 4.51 -20.46
CA LYS A 104 13.37 4.42 -19.60
C LYS A 104 13.75 5.80 -19.10
N MET A 105 14.37 5.87 -17.94
CA MET A 105 15.13 7.02 -17.45
C MET A 105 16.47 6.52 -16.89
N TYR A 106 17.45 7.41 -16.85
CA TYR A 106 18.78 7.09 -16.37
C TYR A 106 19.08 7.95 -15.15
N HIS A 107 19.56 7.31 -14.09
CA HIS A 107 19.84 7.96 -12.81
C HIS A 107 21.09 7.33 -12.19
N ASP A 108 21.87 8.13 -11.47
CA ASP A 108 23.03 7.64 -10.72
C ASP A 108 22.55 7.07 -9.38
N ASP A 109 22.79 5.76 -9.18
CA ASP A 109 22.43 5.05 -7.95
C ASP A 109 23.69 4.29 -7.45
N ASP A 110 23.67 2.96 -7.39
CA ASP A 110 24.86 2.17 -7.07
C ASP A 110 25.97 2.34 -8.12
N LEU A 111 25.58 2.50 -9.37
CA LEU A 111 26.44 2.77 -10.50
C LEU A 111 25.98 4.05 -11.21
N LYS A 112 26.92 4.66 -11.95
CA LYS A 112 26.61 5.85 -12.75
C LYS A 112 25.77 5.51 -13.98
N GLY A 113 24.69 6.25 -14.20
CA GLY A 113 23.85 6.13 -15.39
C GLY A 113 23.04 4.83 -15.46
N GLU A 114 22.59 4.30 -14.34
CA GLU A 114 21.76 3.09 -14.32
C GLU A 114 20.38 3.32 -14.94
N CYS A 115 19.87 2.28 -15.60
CA CYS A 115 18.57 2.32 -16.27
C CYS A 115 17.44 1.97 -15.31
N PHE A 116 16.48 2.87 -15.16
CA PHE A 116 15.25 2.69 -14.39
C PHE A 116 14.02 2.69 -15.29
N ARG A 117 13.00 1.94 -14.90
CA ARG A 117 11.69 1.94 -15.56
C ARG A 117 11.03 3.30 -15.40
N LYS A 118 10.44 3.82 -16.48
CA LYS A 118 9.62 5.03 -16.45
C LYS A 118 8.19 4.67 -16.80
N TYR A 119 7.27 5.00 -15.89
CA TYR A 119 5.87 4.61 -16.01
C TYR A 119 5.00 5.78 -16.49
N PRO A 120 3.85 5.49 -17.12
CA PRO A 120 2.87 6.53 -17.48
C PRO A 120 2.27 7.25 -16.28
N SER A 121 2.09 6.53 -15.15
CA SER A 121 1.57 7.08 -13.90
C SER A 121 2.06 6.27 -12.70
N PRO A 122 1.91 6.78 -11.46
CA PRO A 122 2.28 6.07 -10.24
C PRO A 122 1.60 4.70 -10.08
N GLU A 123 0.34 4.57 -10.51
CA GLU A 123 -0.43 3.33 -10.45
C GLU A 123 0.27 2.20 -11.21
N HIS A 124 0.90 2.51 -12.35
CA HIS A 124 1.65 1.52 -13.11
C HIS A 124 2.88 1.01 -12.33
N SER A 125 3.54 1.87 -11.57
CA SER A 125 4.67 1.43 -10.75
C SER A 125 4.22 0.59 -9.54
N TYR A 126 3.09 0.94 -8.94
CA TYR A 126 2.46 0.16 -7.87
C TYR A 126 2.01 -1.21 -8.34
N ARG A 127 1.56 -1.31 -9.59
CA ARG A 127 1.17 -2.58 -10.21
C ARG A 127 2.38 -3.45 -10.60
N ASP A 128 3.42 -2.83 -11.12
CA ASP A 128 4.64 -3.53 -11.58
C ASP A 128 5.49 -4.03 -10.41
N HIS A 129 5.51 -3.32 -9.28
CA HIS A 129 6.29 -3.70 -8.11
C HIS A 129 5.88 -5.06 -7.50
N PRO A 130 4.61 -5.34 -7.22
CA PRO A 130 4.18 -6.68 -6.80
C PRO A 130 4.52 -7.76 -7.81
N ASP A 131 4.35 -7.48 -9.10
CA ASP A 131 4.69 -8.42 -10.16
C ASP A 131 6.19 -8.70 -10.17
N PHE A 132 7.02 -7.68 -9.98
CA PHE A 132 8.47 -7.83 -9.84
C PHE A 132 8.85 -8.78 -8.69
N LEU A 133 8.16 -8.73 -7.55
CA LEU A 133 8.40 -9.63 -6.43
C LEU A 133 7.84 -11.03 -6.70
N ARG A 134 6.59 -11.10 -7.15
CA ARG A 134 5.88 -12.38 -7.29
C ARG A 134 6.53 -13.32 -8.30
N TYR A 135 7.10 -12.76 -9.35
CA TYR A 135 7.59 -13.54 -10.50
C TYR A 135 9.09 -13.86 -10.47
N ARG A 136 9.76 -13.53 -9.39
CA ARG A 136 11.16 -13.91 -9.18
C ARG A 136 11.27 -14.98 -8.12
N GLU A 137 11.81 -16.12 -8.50
CA GLU A 137 11.93 -17.31 -7.65
C GLU A 137 12.54 -17.02 -6.27
N ARG A 138 13.49 -16.09 -6.20
CA ARG A 138 14.13 -15.70 -4.93
C ARG A 138 13.16 -15.11 -3.89
N TYR A 139 12.00 -14.61 -4.31
CA TYR A 139 10.95 -14.07 -3.43
C TYR A 139 9.80 -15.05 -3.21
N ALA A 140 9.79 -16.22 -3.86
CA ALA A 140 8.64 -17.13 -3.83
C ALA A 140 8.23 -17.53 -2.40
N PHE A 141 9.21 -17.74 -1.50
CA PHE A 141 8.95 -18.13 -0.11
C PHE A 141 8.22 -17.05 0.70
N LEU A 142 8.24 -15.79 0.26
CA LEU A 142 7.50 -14.71 0.93
C LEU A 142 5.99 -14.94 0.88
N PHE A 143 5.52 -15.58 -0.15
CA PHE A 143 4.09 -15.84 -0.35
C PHE A 143 3.56 -17.04 0.46
N ASP A 144 4.42 -17.69 1.23
CA ASP A 144 4.06 -18.67 2.25
C ASP A 144 3.88 -18.03 3.63
N LEU A 145 4.21 -16.72 3.78
CA LEU A 145 4.04 -15.96 5.01
C LEU A 145 2.60 -15.46 5.16
N GLU A 146 2.16 -15.35 6.42
CA GLU A 146 0.87 -14.70 6.71
C GLU A 146 0.90 -13.24 6.26
N ILE A 147 -0.18 -12.79 5.61
CA ILE A 147 -0.29 -11.44 5.03
C ILE A 147 -0.18 -10.34 6.11
N THR A 148 -0.57 -10.63 7.34
CA THR A 148 -0.51 -9.72 8.48
C THR A 148 0.84 -9.72 9.21
N ASP A 149 1.75 -10.65 8.88
CA ASP A 149 3.09 -10.71 9.46
C ASP A 149 4.09 -9.85 8.69
N TYR A 150 3.85 -8.53 8.69
CA TYR A 150 4.73 -7.57 8.04
C TYR A 150 6.20 -7.66 8.53
N LYS A 151 6.46 -8.17 9.75
CA LYS A 151 7.82 -8.34 10.25
C LYS A 151 8.54 -9.47 9.53
N ALA A 152 7.89 -10.61 9.39
CA ALA A 152 8.45 -11.72 8.61
C ALA A 152 8.65 -11.31 7.13
N TRP A 153 7.72 -10.56 6.56
CA TRP A 153 7.85 -10.00 5.21
C TRP A 153 9.05 -9.07 5.07
N ALA A 154 9.26 -8.13 6.01
CA ALA A 154 10.39 -7.20 5.98
C ALA A 154 11.74 -7.92 6.04
N TYR A 155 11.90 -8.89 6.96
CA TYR A 155 13.10 -9.71 7.04
C TYR A 155 13.25 -10.64 5.83
N GLY A 156 12.17 -11.17 5.32
CA GLY A 156 12.14 -12.00 4.13
C GLY A 156 12.62 -11.25 2.88
N LEU A 157 12.19 -10.01 2.67
CA LEU A 157 12.66 -9.15 1.59
C LEU A 157 14.19 -8.95 1.66
N LYS A 158 14.72 -8.69 2.84
CA LYS A 158 16.17 -8.59 3.04
C LYS A 158 16.89 -9.90 2.73
N LYS A 159 16.38 -11.02 3.24
CA LYS A 159 16.92 -12.36 2.96
C LYS A 159 16.92 -12.69 1.47
N ALA A 160 15.88 -12.28 0.75
CA ALA A 160 15.77 -12.44 -0.71
C ALA A 160 16.68 -11.48 -1.50
N GLY A 161 17.39 -10.55 -0.83
CA GLY A 161 18.28 -9.60 -1.47
C GLY A 161 17.55 -8.46 -2.20
N TYR A 162 16.42 -7.99 -1.68
CA TYR A 162 15.73 -6.82 -2.20
C TYR A 162 16.59 -5.55 -2.04
N ALA A 163 17.22 -5.39 -0.89
CA ALA A 163 18.13 -4.29 -0.59
C ALA A 163 19.44 -4.79 0.02
N THR A 164 20.54 -4.09 -0.23
CA THR A 164 21.86 -4.36 0.33
C THR A 164 21.98 -3.89 1.78
N ASP A 165 21.25 -2.84 2.15
CA ASP A 165 21.27 -2.25 3.49
C ASP A 165 20.88 -3.27 4.59
N PRO A 166 21.76 -3.55 5.59
CA PRO A 166 21.44 -4.46 6.69
C PRO A 166 20.30 -3.95 7.58
N GLN A 167 20.03 -2.65 7.59
CA GLN A 167 18.96 -2.04 8.40
C GLN A 167 17.62 -1.96 7.65
N TYR A 168 17.54 -2.45 6.41
CA TYR A 168 16.34 -2.36 5.58
C TYR A 168 15.08 -2.87 6.29
N PRO A 169 15.07 -4.06 6.94
CA PRO A 169 13.90 -4.54 7.67
C PRO A 169 13.47 -3.59 8.80
N ALA A 170 14.45 -3.11 9.57
CA ALA A 170 14.16 -2.19 10.68
C ALA A 170 13.57 -0.85 10.20
N LYS A 171 14.02 -0.36 9.04
CA LYS A 171 13.46 0.87 8.42
C LYS A 171 12.02 0.66 7.98
N LEU A 172 11.70 -0.48 7.34
CA LEU A 172 10.33 -0.81 6.94
C LEU A 172 9.43 -0.96 8.17
N ILE A 173 9.83 -1.77 9.16
CA ILE A 173 9.08 -1.99 10.39
C ILE A 173 8.81 -0.67 11.12
N LYS A 174 9.82 0.20 11.22
CA LYS A 174 9.65 1.52 11.82
C LYS A 174 8.57 2.35 11.13
N LEU A 175 8.58 2.42 9.80
CA LEU A 175 7.56 3.15 9.04
C LEU A 175 6.18 2.52 9.22
N ILE A 176 6.08 1.21 9.20
CA ILE A 176 4.82 0.49 9.39
C ILE A 176 4.23 0.78 10.78
N GLU A 177 5.05 0.74 11.82
CA GLU A 177 4.61 1.00 13.21
C GLU A 177 4.34 2.49 13.46
N GLU A 178 5.19 3.40 12.96
CA GLU A 178 5.04 4.86 13.14
C GLU A 178 3.76 5.40 12.52
N TYR A 179 3.38 4.87 11.35
CA TYR A 179 2.18 5.32 10.63
C TYR A 179 1.01 4.33 10.71
N SER A 180 1.12 3.29 11.55
CA SER A 180 0.09 2.22 11.70
C SER A 180 -0.32 1.60 10.37
N LEU A 181 0.64 1.40 9.44
CA LEU A 181 0.35 0.89 8.10
C LEU A 181 -0.19 -0.54 8.13
N TYR A 182 0.10 -1.33 9.17
CA TYR A 182 -0.43 -2.68 9.38
C TYR A 182 -1.97 -2.72 9.44
N GLU A 183 -2.61 -1.59 9.72
CA GLU A 183 -4.08 -1.51 9.67
C GLU A 183 -4.63 -1.74 8.26
N TYR A 184 -3.84 -1.44 7.22
CA TYR A 184 -4.25 -1.66 5.83
C TYR A 184 -4.16 -3.12 5.39
N ASP A 185 -3.52 -4.00 6.18
CA ASP A 185 -3.44 -5.43 5.90
C ASP A 185 -4.69 -6.20 6.34
N SER A 186 -5.62 -5.53 7.06
CA SER A 186 -6.84 -6.13 7.59
C SER A 186 -8.07 -5.70 6.78
N PRO A 187 -8.75 -6.62 6.10
CA PRO A 187 -9.92 -6.33 5.26
C PRO A 187 -11.05 -5.58 5.99
N GLU A 188 -11.25 -5.88 7.26
CA GLU A 188 -12.34 -5.35 8.10
C GLU A 188 -12.19 -3.85 8.39
N LEU A 189 -10.96 -3.35 8.51
CA LEU A 189 -10.67 -1.93 8.77
C LEU A 189 -10.91 -1.04 7.55
N MET A 190 -10.80 -1.58 6.35
CA MET A 190 -11.07 -0.86 5.10
C MET A 190 -12.55 -0.52 4.94
N ILE A 191 -13.45 -1.41 5.37
CA ILE A 191 -14.90 -1.19 5.34
C ILE A 191 -15.28 -0.04 6.28
N SER A 192 -14.61 0.08 7.42
CA SER A 192 -14.88 1.09 8.43
C SER A 192 -14.43 2.51 8.02
N ARG A 193 -13.31 2.65 7.31
CA ARG A 193 -12.73 3.97 6.95
C ARG A 193 -13.27 4.59 5.67
N SER A 194 -13.61 3.78 4.67
CA SER A 194 -14.02 4.33 3.37
C SER A 194 -15.49 4.75 3.30
N GLY A 195 -16.34 4.34 4.25
CA GLY A 195 -17.79 4.52 4.18
C GLY A 195 -18.41 3.90 2.91
N LYS A 196 -17.58 3.38 2.02
CA LYS A 196 -17.92 2.71 0.79
C LYS A 196 -17.69 1.23 1.05
N LYS A 197 -18.78 0.50 1.25
CA LYS A 197 -18.75 -0.96 1.32
C LYS A 197 -18.04 -1.44 0.04
N LEU A 198 -16.74 -1.78 0.15
CA LEU A 198 -16.16 -2.67 -0.84
C LEU A 198 -17.04 -3.92 -0.74
N SER A 199 -17.68 -4.29 -1.82
CA SER A 199 -18.44 -5.52 -1.88
C SER A 199 -17.44 -6.68 -1.86
N ILE A 200 -16.99 -7.01 -0.64
CA ILE A 200 -16.44 -8.33 -0.37
C ILE A 200 -17.63 -9.26 -0.51
N PRO A 201 -17.59 -10.24 -1.41
CA PRO A 201 -18.67 -11.22 -1.50
C PRO A 201 -18.81 -11.88 -0.14
N ASP A 202 -20.00 -11.77 0.47
CA ASP A 202 -20.35 -12.44 1.72
C ASP A 202 -19.97 -13.92 1.65
N SER A 203 -19.51 -14.43 2.79
CA SER A 203 -19.19 -15.83 3.14
C SER A 203 -19.69 -16.94 2.20
N PRO A 204 -19.00 -18.07 2.12
CA PRO A 204 -19.27 -19.13 1.18
C PRO A 204 -20.61 -19.81 1.46
N SER A 205 -21.64 -19.28 0.88
CA SER A 205 -22.95 -19.94 0.88
C SER A 205 -23.33 -20.33 -0.55
N ARG A 206 -23.28 -21.62 -0.75
CA ARG A 206 -23.73 -22.40 -1.91
C ARG A 206 -22.70 -22.67 -2.99
N ILE A 207 -22.01 -23.79 -2.84
CA ILE A 207 -21.44 -24.60 -3.92
C ILE A 207 -22.53 -24.79 -4.99
N GLY A 208 -22.28 -24.25 -6.20
CA GLY A 208 -23.07 -24.65 -7.38
C GLY A 208 -23.68 -23.57 -8.27
N GLN A 209 -23.42 -22.29 -8.06
CA GLN A 209 -23.89 -21.26 -9.02
C GLN A 209 -22.72 -20.57 -9.73
N THR A 210 -22.62 -20.81 -11.04
CA THR A 210 -21.74 -20.08 -11.96
C THR A 210 -22.45 -18.80 -12.38
N GLU A 211 -21.97 -17.64 -11.98
CA GLU A 211 -22.50 -16.34 -12.41
C GLU A 211 -21.65 -15.75 -13.55
N LYS A 212 -22.33 -15.31 -14.60
CA LYS A 212 -21.70 -14.60 -15.72
C LYS A 212 -21.48 -13.15 -15.33
N LEU A 213 -20.24 -12.67 -15.38
CA LEU A 213 -19.89 -11.29 -15.05
C LEU A 213 -20.30 -10.32 -16.17
N THR A 214 -21.07 -9.30 -15.81
CA THR A 214 -21.42 -8.19 -16.70
C THR A 214 -20.25 -7.19 -16.82
N GLY A 215 -20.25 -6.37 -17.89
CA GLY A 215 -19.12 -5.58 -18.39
C GLY A 215 -18.33 -4.72 -17.40
N GLN A 216 -18.89 -4.39 -16.21
CA GLN A 216 -18.22 -3.53 -15.24
C GLN A 216 -17.13 -4.25 -14.42
N ALA A 217 -17.26 -5.56 -14.20
CA ALA A 217 -16.24 -6.36 -13.50
C ALA A 217 -15.03 -6.73 -14.40
N ARG A 218 -15.08 -6.40 -15.69
CA ARG A 218 -13.98 -6.62 -16.64
C ARG A 218 -12.81 -5.65 -16.47
N ALA A 219 -13.01 -4.52 -15.81
CA ALA A 219 -11.98 -3.48 -15.66
C ALA A 219 -10.88 -3.87 -14.65
N ASP A 220 -11.17 -4.76 -13.71
CA ASP A 220 -10.27 -5.10 -12.60
C ASP A 220 -9.37 -6.31 -12.88
N PHE A 221 -9.65 -7.06 -13.95
CA PHE A 221 -8.84 -8.19 -14.38
C PHE A 221 -8.45 -7.98 -15.84
N HIS A 222 -7.15 -8.04 -16.14
CA HIS A 222 -6.64 -8.01 -17.51
C HIS A 222 -6.88 -9.35 -18.23
N PHE A 223 -8.11 -9.83 -18.19
CA PHE A 223 -8.52 -10.92 -19.06
C PHE A 223 -8.70 -10.39 -20.48
N ASN A 224 -8.30 -11.19 -21.45
CA ASN A 224 -8.56 -10.89 -22.86
C ASN A 224 -10.06 -10.54 -23.03
N ALA A 225 -10.36 -9.30 -23.46
CA ALA A 225 -11.72 -8.78 -23.59
C ALA A 225 -12.65 -9.60 -24.51
N ALA A 226 -12.11 -10.55 -25.26
CA ALA A 226 -12.86 -11.45 -26.12
C ALA A 226 -13.47 -12.67 -25.41
N ARG A 227 -13.16 -12.89 -24.11
CA ARG A 227 -13.65 -14.05 -23.36
C ARG A 227 -14.68 -13.68 -22.31
N GLU A 228 -15.65 -14.58 -22.13
CA GLU A 228 -16.57 -14.52 -21.02
C GLU A 228 -15.85 -14.92 -19.72
N LEU A 229 -15.96 -14.05 -18.72
CA LEU A 229 -15.43 -14.27 -17.38
C LEU A 229 -16.54 -14.75 -16.47
N TYR A 230 -16.30 -15.84 -15.78
CA TYR A 230 -17.21 -16.44 -14.80
C TYR A 230 -16.65 -16.30 -13.39
N ARG A 231 -17.49 -16.51 -12.38
CA ARG A 231 -17.07 -16.62 -10.97
C ARG A 231 -17.61 -17.87 -10.33
N GLN A 232 -16.76 -18.52 -9.54
CA GLN A 232 -17.15 -19.60 -8.65
C GLN A 232 -16.50 -19.36 -7.29
N ASN A 233 -17.29 -19.31 -6.24
CA ASN A 233 -16.84 -19.01 -4.87
C ASN A 233 -16.01 -17.71 -4.78
N GLY A 234 -16.43 -16.66 -5.52
CA GLY A 234 -15.70 -15.40 -5.58
C GLY A 234 -14.45 -15.38 -6.46
N VAL A 235 -13.97 -16.53 -6.92
CA VAL A 235 -12.79 -16.67 -7.78
C VAL A 235 -13.19 -16.50 -9.24
N PRO A 236 -12.59 -15.54 -9.99
CA PRO A 236 -12.83 -15.42 -11.43
C PRO A 236 -12.13 -16.54 -12.20
N PHE A 237 -12.80 -17.09 -13.21
CA PHE A 237 -12.25 -18.10 -14.09
C PHE A 237 -12.77 -17.97 -15.51
N VAL A 238 -12.08 -18.61 -16.45
CA VAL A 238 -12.48 -18.74 -17.84
C VAL A 238 -12.46 -20.23 -18.23
N TYR A 239 -13.34 -20.63 -19.14
CA TYR A 239 -13.23 -21.95 -19.74
C TYR A 239 -12.14 -21.96 -20.81
N SER A 240 -11.29 -23.01 -20.84
CA SER A 240 -10.38 -23.25 -21.94
C SER A 240 -11.16 -23.60 -23.21
N ILE A 241 -10.59 -23.28 -24.34
CA ILE A 241 -11.09 -23.74 -25.67
C ILE A 241 -10.18 -24.83 -26.23
N GLU A 242 -10.70 -25.59 -27.15
CA GLU A 242 -9.95 -26.69 -27.79
C GLU A 242 -8.65 -26.16 -28.42
N GLY A 243 -7.54 -26.86 -28.16
CA GLY A 243 -6.20 -26.50 -28.64
C GLY A 243 -5.45 -25.48 -27.78
N GLU A 244 -6.03 -24.99 -26.66
CA GLU A 244 -5.37 -24.06 -25.77
C GLU A 244 -4.60 -24.78 -24.67
N THR A 245 -3.36 -24.35 -24.42
CA THR A 245 -2.52 -24.86 -23.32
C THR A 245 -2.58 -23.94 -22.13
N TYR A 246 -2.22 -24.43 -20.96
CA TYR A 246 -2.10 -23.61 -19.75
C TYR A 246 -1.08 -22.47 -19.92
N GLU A 247 -0.01 -22.70 -20.72
CA GLU A 247 0.96 -21.65 -21.06
C GLU A 247 0.34 -20.56 -21.93
N SER A 248 -0.46 -20.92 -22.94
CA SER A 248 -1.15 -19.95 -23.78
C SER A 248 -2.21 -19.17 -23.02
N LEU A 249 -2.92 -19.84 -22.11
CA LEU A 249 -3.86 -19.19 -21.17
C LEU A 249 -3.15 -18.22 -20.22
N ALA A 250 -2.02 -18.63 -19.67
CA ALA A 250 -1.20 -17.78 -18.83
C ALA A 250 -0.75 -16.54 -19.59
N ALA A 251 -0.15 -16.72 -20.76
CA ALA A 251 0.36 -15.62 -21.59
C ALA A 251 -0.74 -14.63 -22.02
N SER A 252 -1.89 -15.14 -22.45
CA SER A 252 -3.01 -14.31 -22.94
C SER A 252 -3.72 -13.52 -21.83
N ASN A 253 -3.59 -13.94 -20.57
CA ASN A 253 -4.19 -13.29 -19.41
C ASN A 253 -3.16 -12.62 -18.48
N ASN A 254 -1.91 -12.50 -18.92
CA ASN A 254 -0.81 -11.93 -18.14
C ASN A 254 -0.62 -12.60 -16.77
N LEU A 255 -0.84 -13.92 -16.73
CA LEU A 255 -0.67 -14.79 -15.58
C LEU A 255 0.57 -15.67 -15.76
N PHE A 256 1.04 -16.29 -14.67
CA PHE A 256 2.10 -17.29 -14.78
C PHE A 256 1.50 -18.69 -14.86
N LEU A 257 2.15 -19.52 -15.67
CA LEU A 257 1.79 -20.93 -15.79
C LEU A 257 1.60 -21.59 -14.41
N ARG A 258 2.55 -21.37 -13.49
CA ARG A 258 2.48 -21.96 -12.14
C ARG A 258 1.25 -21.51 -11.33
N GLU A 259 0.73 -20.31 -11.55
CA GLU A 259 -0.47 -19.84 -10.88
C GLU A 259 -1.70 -20.55 -11.40
N ILE A 260 -1.81 -20.67 -12.72
CA ILE A 260 -2.89 -21.43 -13.33
C ILE A 260 -2.84 -22.89 -12.88
N LEU A 261 -1.65 -23.50 -12.88
CA LEU A 261 -1.50 -24.88 -12.43
C LEU A 261 -1.87 -25.04 -10.94
N LYS A 262 -1.40 -24.15 -10.07
CA LYS A 262 -1.73 -24.17 -8.64
C LYS A 262 -3.23 -24.00 -8.38
N PHE A 263 -3.90 -23.10 -9.10
CA PHE A 263 -5.35 -22.91 -8.97
C PHE A 263 -6.19 -24.10 -9.49
N ASN A 264 -5.60 -24.93 -10.33
CA ASN A 264 -6.26 -26.13 -10.88
C ASN A 264 -5.74 -27.43 -10.24
N ASP A 265 -4.98 -27.33 -9.12
CA ASP A 265 -4.37 -28.48 -8.43
C ASP A 265 -3.49 -29.35 -9.35
N LEU A 266 -2.83 -28.73 -10.31
CA LEU A 266 -1.98 -29.39 -11.31
C LEU A 266 -0.50 -29.10 -11.02
N ASP A 267 0.36 -30.01 -11.39
CA ASP A 267 1.82 -29.82 -11.41
C ASP A 267 2.35 -29.52 -12.83
N ARG A 268 3.65 -29.21 -12.93
CA ARG A 268 4.30 -28.89 -14.22
C ARG A 268 4.32 -30.04 -15.22
N THR A 269 4.06 -31.26 -14.79
CA THR A 269 4.05 -32.44 -15.68
C THR A 269 2.71 -32.62 -16.38
N GLN A 270 1.69 -31.86 -15.95
CA GLN A 270 0.32 -31.91 -16.44
C GLN A 270 -0.06 -30.68 -17.30
N ALA A 271 0.93 -29.80 -17.57
CA ALA A 271 0.76 -28.58 -18.35
C ALA A 271 0.75 -28.79 -19.85
#